data_476799c6f993dc3d52d1ace9873033ca
#
_entry.id   476799c6f993dc3d52d1ace9873033ca
#
_cell.length_a   1.000
_cell.length_b   1.000
_cell.length_c   1.000
_cell.angle_alpha   90.00
_cell.angle_beta   90.00
_cell.angle_gamma   90.00
#
_symmetry.space_group_name_H-M   'P 1'
#
loop_
_entity.id
_entity.type
_entity.pdbx_description
1 polymer ?
#
loop_
_entity_poly.entity_id
_entity_poly.type
_entity_poly.pdbx_seq_one_letter_code
_entity_poly.pdbx_strand_id
1 'polypeptide(L)'
;MVLEPINEILHFKQVAYTRSIEFAADRYSVDLGYGDSLKSGLVAIHVNNQANLNPDWLYALFNFDHPAMVERLNAIDKRIIEIAMEVDKDATTIDKAMGVYKSKFQDSMSQRHGNSTVNEGGEEEI
;
A
#
# COMPACT_ATOMS: atom_id res chain seq x y z
N MET A 1 -26.41 -30.05 7.35
CA MET A 1 -25.11 -30.70 7.06
C MET A 1 -24.54 -30.44 5.64
N VAL A 2 -25.35 -30.09 4.64
CA VAL A 2 -24.83 -29.82 3.27
C VAL A 2 -24.42 -28.35 3.07
N LEU A 3 -24.87 -27.43 3.91
CA LEU A 3 -24.62 -25.98 3.76
C LEU A 3 -23.29 -25.52 4.36
N GLU A 4 -22.74 -26.24 5.32
CA GLU A 4 -21.45 -25.87 5.95
C GLU A 4 -20.27 -25.83 4.96
N PRO A 5 -20.04 -26.87 4.13
CA PRO A 5 -18.92 -26.82 3.16
C PRO A 5 -19.10 -25.72 2.09
N ILE A 6 -20.35 -25.36 1.78
CA ILE A 6 -20.61 -24.26 0.83
C ILE A 6 -20.23 -22.93 1.47
N ASN A 7 -20.55 -22.71 2.74
CA ASN A 7 -20.19 -21.50 3.47
C ASN A 7 -18.67 -21.35 3.58
N GLU A 8 -17.95 -22.42 3.85
CA GLU A 8 -16.48 -22.41 3.89
C GLU A 8 -15.87 -22.02 2.54
N ILE A 9 -16.40 -22.57 1.45
CA ILE A 9 -15.93 -22.22 0.09
C ILE A 9 -16.24 -20.75 -0.23
N LEU A 10 -17.40 -20.24 0.15
CA LEU A 10 -17.78 -18.84 -0.06
C LEU A 10 -16.88 -17.90 0.77
N HIS A 11 -16.64 -18.24 2.03
CA HIS A 11 -15.73 -17.50 2.91
C HIS A 11 -14.32 -17.44 2.33
N PHE A 12 -13.77 -18.57 1.90
CA PHE A 12 -12.45 -18.60 1.25
C PHE A 12 -12.36 -17.71 0.01
N LYS A 13 -13.39 -17.76 -0.85
CA LYS A 13 -13.46 -16.86 -2.03
C LYS A 13 -13.52 -15.39 -1.63
N GLN A 14 -14.28 -15.05 -0.60
CA GLN A 14 -14.39 -13.68 -0.10
C GLN A 14 -13.04 -13.18 0.43
N VAL A 15 -12.35 -13.98 1.24
CA VAL A 15 -11.02 -13.66 1.76
C VAL A 15 -10.01 -13.45 0.61
N ALA A 16 -9.97 -14.37 -0.36
CA ALA A 16 -9.08 -14.25 -1.52
C ALA A 16 -9.37 -12.98 -2.33
N TYR A 17 -10.64 -12.63 -2.52
CA TYR A 17 -11.07 -11.43 -3.21
C TYR A 17 -10.65 -10.16 -2.46
N THR A 18 -10.93 -10.08 -1.15
CA THR A 18 -10.54 -8.94 -0.30
C THR A 18 -9.04 -8.72 -0.33
N ARG A 19 -8.23 -9.77 -0.18
CA ARG A 19 -6.77 -9.71 -0.28
C ARG A 19 -6.31 -9.17 -1.63
N SER A 20 -6.94 -9.62 -2.73
CA SER A 20 -6.62 -9.14 -4.08
C SER A 20 -6.91 -7.64 -4.25
N ILE A 21 -8.03 -7.14 -3.69
CA ILE A 21 -8.37 -5.71 -3.73
C ILE A 21 -7.36 -4.88 -2.96
N GLU A 22 -6.90 -5.33 -1.79
CA GLU A 22 -5.91 -4.59 -1.01
C GLU A 22 -4.57 -4.48 -1.73
N PHE A 23 -4.08 -5.56 -2.32
CA PHE A 23 -2.86 -5.49 -3.14
C PHE A 23 -3.03 -4.58 -4.37
N ALA A 24 -4.22 -4.58 -4.99
CA ALA A 24 -4.50 -3.68 -6.11
C ALA A 24 -4.52 -2.21 -5.67
N ALA A 25 -5.11 -1.91 -4.51
CA ALA A 25 -5.13 -0.57 -3.93
C ALA A 25 -3.74 -0.08 -3.55
N ASP A 26 -2.92 -0.95 -2.93
CA ASP A 26 -1.53 -0.64 -2.61
C ASP A 26 -0.72 -0.34 -3.89
N ARG A 27 -0.84 -1.20 -4.89
CA ARG A 27 -0.18 -1.00 -6.19
C ARG A 27 -0.58 0.33 -6.82
N TYR A 28 -1.87 0.64 -6.84
CA TYR A 28 -2.38 1.91 -7.38
C TYR A 28 -1.81 3.11 -6.63
N SER A 29 -1.71 3.04 -5.30
CA SER A 29 -1.10 4.10 -4.49
C SER A 29 0.38 4.30 -4.82
N VAL A 30 1.12 3.21 -5.05
CA VAL A 30 2.52 3.26 -5.50
C VAL A 30 2.62 3.88 -6.90
N ASP A 31 1.75 3.51 -7.81
CA ASP A 31 1.72 4.06 -9.18
C ASP A 31 1.42 5.56 -9.21
N LEU A 32 0.74 6.08 -8.18
CA LEU A 32 0.51 7.51 -7.98
C LEU A 32 1.65 8.25 -7.25
N GLY A 33 2.70 7.57 -6.82
CA GLY A 33 3.85 8.16 -6.13
C GLY A 33 3.77 8.16 -4.60
N TYR A 34 2.75 7.54 -4.00
CA TYR A 34 2.55 7.50 -2.54
C TYR A 34 3.16 6.29 -1.84
N GLY A 35 4.02 5.51 -2.50
CA GLY A 35 4.55 4.26 -1.95
C GLY A 35 5.24 4.40 -0.59
N ASP A 36 6.07 5.43 -0.40
CA ASP A 36 6.77 5.67 0.86
C ASP A 36 5.80 6.07 1.99
N SER A 37 4.86 6.97 1.69
CA SER A 37 3.83 7.40 2.65
C SER A 37 2.91 6.25 3.04
N LEU A 38 2.53 5.41 2.07
CA LEU A 38 1.71 4.22 2.31
C LEU A 38 2.41 3.24 3.25
N LYS A 39 3.70 2.94 3.01
CA LYS A 39 4.50 2.07 3.89
C LYS A 39 4.53 2.62 5.32
N SER A 40 4.83 3.91 5.46
CA SER A 40 4.88 4.57 6.77
C SER A 40 3.54 4.52 7.51
N GLY A 41 2.44 4.76 6.79
CA GLY A 41 1.09 4.67 7.34
C GLY A 41 0.71 3.27 7.78
N LEU A 42 1.01 2.25 6.96
CA LEU A 42 0.76 0.84 7.29
C LEU A 42 1.52 0.42 8.56
N VAL A 43 2.81 0.79 8.68
CA VAL A 43 3.62 0.50 9.87
C VAL A 43 3.03 1.19 11.10
N ALA A 44 2.65 2.47 11.00
CA ALA A 44 2.08 3.22 12.11
C ALA A 44 0.77 2.60 12.62
N ILE A 45 -0.14 2.21 11.72
CA ILE A 45 -1.39 1.53 12.07
C ILE A 45 -1.10 0.21 12.79
N HIS A 46 -0.15 -0.56 12.32
CA HIS A 46 0.18 -1.87 12.86
C HIS A 46 0.80 -1.78 14.26
N VAL A 47 1.73 -0.84 14.44
CA VAL A 47 2.35 -0.56 15.75
C VAL A 47 1.30 -0.11 16.76
N ASN A 48 0.40 0.79 16.37
CA ASN A 48 -0.66 1.26 17.26
C ASN A 48 -1.66 0.15 17.65
N ASN A 49 -1.92 -0.78 16.76
CA ASN A 49 -2.85 -1.90 17.03
C ASN A 49 -2.18 -3.08 17.73
N GLN A 50 -0.87 -3.03 18.02
CA GLN A 50 -0.10 -4.13 18.62
C GLN A 50 -0.28 -5.48 17.90
N ALA A 51 -0.54 -5.42 16.61
CA ALA A 51 -0.82 -6.60 15.81
C ALA A 51 0.47 -7.37 15.46
N ASN A 52 0.37 -8.68 15.27
CA ASN A 52 1.51 -9.49 14.83
C ASN A 52 1.90 -9.13 13.40
N LEU A 53 3.14 -8.67 13.22
CA LEU A 53 3.67 -8.22 11.93
C LEU A 53 3.83 -9.37 10.92
N ASN A 54 4.13 -10.56 11.41
CA ASN A 54 4.44 -11.71 10.57
C ASN A 54 3.81 -12.99 11.15
N PRO A 55 2.48 -13.14 11.04
CA PRO A 55 1.81 -14.39 11.44
C PRO A 55 2.26 -15.53 10.52
N ASP A 56 2.12 -16.79 11.02
CA ASP A 56 2.27 -17.96 10.17
C ASP A 56 1.35 -17.85 8.94
N TRP A 57 1.91 -18.11 7.74
CA TRP A 57 1.18 -17.89 6.49
C TRP A 57 -0.08 -18.73 6.36
N LEU A 58 -0.04 -19.97 6.88
CA LEU A 58 -1.18 -20.89 6.85
C LEU A 58 -2.26 -20.42 7.82
N TYR A 59 -1.85 -20.00 9.03
CA TYR A 59 -2.77 -19.41 10.01
C TYR A 59 -3.41 -18.13 9.48
N ALA A 60 -2.62 -17.27 8.86
CA ALA A 60 -3.10 -16.03 8.27
C ALA A 60 -4.10 -16.25 7.12
N LEU A 61 -3.88 -17.28 6.30
CA LEU A 61 -4.76 -17.62 5.18
C LEU A 61 -6.17 -18.01 5.63
N PHE A 62 -6.29 -18.70 6.78
CA PHE A 62 -7.59 -19.16 7.28
C PHE A 62 -8.24 -18.23 8.31
N ASN A 63 -7.48 -17.38 8.99
CA ASN A 63 -7.97 -16.59 10.10
C ASN A 63 -7.97 -15.09 9.88
N PHE A 64 -7.29 -14.58 8.85
CA PHE A 64 -7.27 -13.15 8.56
C PHE A 64 -7.91 -12.82 7.22
N ASP A 65 -8.84 -11.88 7.24
CA ASP A 65 -9.49 -11.35 6.04
C ASP A 65 -8.56 -10.45 5.22
N HIS A 66 -7.44 -10.02 5.81
CA HIS A 66 -6.46 -9.11 5.22
C HIS A 66 -5.10 -9.78 4.99
N PRO A 67 -4.32 -9.38 3.97
CA PRO A 67 -2.95 -9.84 3.80
C PRO A 67 -2.08 -9.47 5.01
N ALA A 68 -1.10 -10.33 5.33
CA ALA A 68 -0.12 -10.00 6.36
C ALA A 68 0.62 -8.71 5.98
N MET A 69 0.95 -7.90 6.98
CA MET A 69 1.63 -6.63 6.74
C MET A 69 2.93 -6.79 5.97
N VAL A 70 3.73 -7.79 6.32
CA VAL A 70 5.01 -8.08 5.64
C VAL A 70 4.78 -8.39 4.16
N GLU A 71 3.70 -9.11 3.81
CA GLU A 71 3.36 -9.39 2.41
C GLU A 71 3.05 -8.09 1.64
N ARG A 72 2.30 -7.16 2.25
CA ARG A 72 1.96 -5.86 1.66
C ARG A 72 3.20 -5.00 1.47
N LEU A 73 4.05 -4.87 2.50
CA LEU A 73 5.30 -4.10 2.41
C LEU A 73 6.21 -4.62 1.31
N ASN A 74 6.37 -5.95 1.20
CA ASN A 74 7.17 -6.58 0.15
C ASN A 74 6.59 -6.31 -1.25
N ALA A 75 5.26 -6.36 -1.40
CA ALA A 75 4.60 -6.06 -2.67
C ALA A 75 4.77 -4.59 -3.09
N ILE A 76 4.70 -3.67 -2.13
CA ILE A 76 4.97 -2.23 -2.34
C ILE A 76 6.42 -2.02 -2.78
N ASP A 77 7.38 -2.60 -2.06
CA ASP A 77 8.81 -2.49 -2.40
C ASP A 77 9.11 -3.04 -3.79
N LYS A 78 8.56 -4.20 -4.11
CA LYS A 78 8.67 -4.79 -5.45
C LYS A 78 8.14 -3.84 -6.53
N ARG A 79 6.98 -3.22 -6.31
CA ARG A 79 6.41 -2.27 -7.29
C ARG A 79 7.24 -1.00 -7.43
N ILE A 80 7.81 -0.49 -6.33
CA ILE A 80 8.73 0.66 -6.37
C ILE A 80 9.96 0.33 -7.22
N ILE A 81 10.53 -0.85 -7.03
CA ILE A 81 11.68 -1.32 -7.82
C ILE A 81 11.30 -1.44 -9.31
N GLU A 82 10.15 -2.04 -9.63
CA GLU A 82 9.67 -2.14 -11.01
C GLU A 82 9.57 -0.76 -11.68
N ILE A 83 8.96 0.24 -11.01
CA ILE A 83 8.83 1.60 -11.53
C ILE A 83 10.20 2.26 -11.68
N ALA A 84 11.10 2.07 -10.71
CA ALA A 84 12.43 2.65 -10.75
C ALA A 84 13.28 2.07 -11.89
N MET A 85 13.18 0.77 -12.15
CA MET A 85 13.88 0.07 -13.23
C MET A 85 13.37 0.48 -14.62
N GLU A 86 12.17 1.00 -14.75
CA GLU A 86 11.68 1.62 -16.00
C GLU A 86 12.49 2.88 -16.35
N VAL A 87 13.02 3.58 -15.34
CA VAL A 87 13.78 4.83 -15.49
C VAL A 87 15.29 4.57 -15.46
N ASP A 88 15.75 3.75 -14.55
CA ASP A 88 17.14 3.37 -14.34
C ASP A 88 17.27 1.85 -14.17
N LYS A 89 17.81 1.17 -15.18
CA LYS A 89 17.95 -0.30 -15.19
C LYS A 89 18.82 -0.85 -14.06
N ASP A 90 19.67 -0.01 -13.48
CA ASP A 90 20.55 -0.39 -12.36
C ASP A 90 19.87 -0.21 -10.99
N ALA A 91 18.64 0.27 -10.92
CA ALA A 91 17.89 0.50 -9.68
C ALA A 91 17.30 -0.80 -9.10
N THR A 92 18.14 -1.80 -8.88
CA THR A 92 17.73 -3.13 -8.37
C THR A 92 17.71 -3.21 -6.84
N THR A 93 18.39 -2.30 -6.15
CA THR A 93 18.41 -2.22 -4.69
C THR A 93 17.34 -1.25 -4.23
N ILE A 94 16.64 -1.58 -3.12
CA ILE A 94 15.49 -0.75 -2.64
C ILE A 94 15.89 0.69 -2.33
N ASP A 95 17.08 0.93 -1.78
CA ASP A 95 17.57 2.27 -1.47
C ASP A 95 17.75 3.12 -2.74
N LYS A 96 18.35 2.54 -3.78
CA LYS A 96 18.53 3.20 -5.09
C LYS A 96 17.18 3.38 -5.78
N ALA A 97 16.34 2.35 -5.77
CA ALA A 97 15.01 2.38 -6.34
C ALA A 97 14.13 3.44 -5.69
N MET A 98 14.20 3.59 -4.37
CA MET A 98 13.45 4.61 -3.64
C MET A 98 13.90 6.03 -4.04
N GLY A 99 15.19 6.25 -4.24
CA GLY A 99 15.73 7.52 -4.74
C GLY A 99 15.19 7.88 -6.12
N VAL A 100 15.26 6.95 -7.07
CA VAL A 100 14.76 7.11 -8.45
C VAL A 100 13.23 7.30 -8.44
N TYR A 101 12.51 6.52 -7.66
CA TYR A 101 11.07 6.62 -7.50
C TYR A 101 10.64 7.99 -6.97
N LYS A 102 11.26 8.47 -5.90
CA LYS A 102 10.99 9.82 -5.33
C LYS A 102 11.27 10.92 -6.35
N SER A 103 12.39 10.85 -7.06
CA SER A 103 12.73 11.81 -8.12
C SER A 103 11.66 11.88 -9.20
N LYS A 104 11.15 10.72 -9.67
CA LYS A 104 10.10 10.65 -10.70
C LYS A 104 8.81 11.37 -10.27
N PHE A 105 8.45 11.32 -9.00
CA PHE A 105 7.18 11.88 -8.51
C PHE A 105 7.29 13.19 -7.74
N GLN A 106 8.51 13.71 -7.52
CA GLN A 106 8.75 14.90 -6.70
C GLN A 106 7.99 16.14 -7.21
N ASP A 107 8.01 16.38 -8.50
CA ASP A 107 7.32 17.53 -9.12
C ASP A 107 5.79 17.41 -8.95
N SER A 108 5.26 16.21 -9.11
CA SER A 108 3.83 15.92 -8.94
C SER A 108 3.36 16.10 -7.51
N MET A 109 4.19 15.75 -6.53
CA MET A 109 3.90 15.90 -5.10
C MET A 109 3.96 17.35 -4.66
N SER A 110 4.95 18.13 -5.12
CA SER A 110 5.08 19.57 -4.85
C SER A 110 3.87 20.35 -5.33
N GLN A 111 3.37 20.05 -6.53
CA GLN A 111 2.19 20.73 -7.08
C GLN A 111 0.92 20.43 -6.27
N ARG A 112 0.76 19.22 -5.74
CA ARG A 112 -0.41 18.84 -4.94
C ARG A 112 -0.44 19.54 -3.57
N HIS A 113 0.72 19.75 -2.94
CA HIS A 113 0.82 20.48 -1.67
C HIS A 113 0.69 21.99 -1.83
N GLY A 114 1.15 22.55 -2.96
CA GLY A 114 1.02 23.97 -3.26
C GLY A 114 -0.42 24.44 -3.48
N ASN A 115 -1.31 23.54 -3.93
CA ASN A 115 -2.71 23.90 -4.21
C ASN A 115 -3.61 23.86 -2.95
N SER A 116 -3.14 23.26 -1.84
CA SER A 116 -3.91 23.21 -0.58
C SER A 116 -3.82 24.50 0.23
N THR A 117 -2.85 25.37 -0.02
CA THR A 117 -2.61 26.58 0.77
C THR A 117 -3.25 27.85 0.20
N VAL A 118 -3.91 27.80 -0.97
CA VAL A 118 -4.48 28.97 -1.63
C VAL A 118 -5.95 29.23 -1.28
N ASN A 119 -6.63 28.34 -0.53
CA ASN A 119 -8.06 28.46 -0.24
C ASN A 119 -8.41 28.93 1.20
N GLU A 120 -7.44 29.38 1.99
CA GLU A 120 -7.71 29.93 3.35
C GLU A 120 -7.40 31.42 3.46
N GLY A 121 -7.83 32.22 2.50
CA GLY A 121 -7.59 33.65 2.53
C GLY A 121 -8.63 34.45 1.76
N GLY A 122 -9.86 34.46 2.23
CA GLY A 122 -10.85 35.30 1.59
C GLY A 122 -12.22 35.25 2.23
N GLU A 123 -12.34 35.77 3.45
CA GLU A 123 -13.59 36.32 4.00
C GLU A 123 -13.27 37.03 5.31
N GLU A 124 -13.05 38.35 5.21
CA GLU A 124 -13.52 39.32 6.17
C GLU A 124 -13.17 40.71 5.66
N GLU A 125 -14.18 41.37 5.11
CA GLU A 125 -14.42 42.80 5.26
C GLU A 125 -15.81 43.10 4.67
N ILE A 126 -16.82 43.18 5.50
CA ILE A 126 -17.79 44.32 5.59
C ILE A 126 -18.66 44.07 6.85
#